data_59293103c9a79ad774333cb7e550b30d
#
_entry.id   59293103c9a79ad774333cb7e550b30d
#
_cell.length_a   1.000
_cell.length_b   1.000
_cell.length_c   1.000
_cell.angle_alpha   90.00
_cell.angle_beta   90.00
_cell.angle_gamma   90.00
#
_symmetry.space_group_name_H-M   'P 1'
#
loop_
_entity.id
_entity.type
_entity.pdbx_description
1 polymer ?
#
loop_
_entity_poly.entity_id
_entity_poly.type
_entity_poly.pdbx_seq_one_letter_code
_entity_poly.pdbx_strand_id
1 'polypeptide(L)'
;MMVNCKMIQMPAFAGEYGQLNAIEGGKDIPFDVQRVYYITGVPKGVTRGFHSHRKLEQVLLCVNGSVKIRLKTPTAEEIVTLDDPSKGLYI
;
A
#
# COMPACT_ATOMS: atom_id res chain seq x y z
N MET A 1 1.26 -14.90 -2.20
CA MET A 1 1.16 -13.56 -2.82
C MET A 1 1.81 -13.60 -4.20
N MET A 2 1.37 -12.76 -5.10
CA MET A 2 1.91 -12.73 -6.45
C MET A 2 3.40 -12.38 -6.48
N VAL A 3 4.07 -12.84 -7.54
CA VAL A 3 5.47 -12.53 -7.79
C VAL A 3 5.65 -11.01 -7.86
N ASN A 4 6.70 -10.49 -7.28
CA ASN A 4 7.06 -9.08 -7.20
C ASN A 4 6.16 -8.23 -6.29
N CYS A 5 5.23 -8.87 -5.59
CA CYS A 5 4.40 -8.19 -4.60
C CYS A 5 4.69 -8.74 -3.22
N LYS A 6 4.76 -7.87 -2.22
CA LYS A 6 4.95 -8.31 -0.84
C LYS A 6 4.41 -7.30 0.16
N MET A 7 4.05 -7.79 1.34
CA MET A 7 3.69 -6.93 2.46
C MET A 7 4.94 -6.49 3.20
N ILE A 8 5.01 -5.22 3.53
CA ILE A 8 6.13 -4.64 4.27
C ILE A 8 5.59 -4.05 5.57
N GLN A 9 6.22 -4.40 6.69
CA GLN A 9 5.91 -3.81 7.98
C GLN A 9 6.68 -2.50 8.11
N MET A 10 5.95 -1.39 8.29
CA MET A 10 6.53 -0.08 8.50
C MET A 10 6.77 0.17 9.99
N PRO A 11 7.76 1.01 10.35
CA PRO A 11 7.95 1.42 11.73
C PRO A 11 6.68 2.06 12.30
N ALA A 12 6.32 1.66 13.51
CA ALA A 12 5.14 2.17 14.19
C ALA A 12 5.50 2.45 15.65
N PHE A 13 5.16 3.64 16.12
CA PHE A 13 5.47 4.08 17.47
C PHE A 13 4.15 4.49 18.14
N ALA A 14 3.58 3.54 18.88
CA ALA A 14 2.30 3.75 19.57
C ALA A 14 2.55 4.37 20.95
N GLY A 15 1.63 5.21 21.39
CA GLY A 15 1.70 5.85 22.69
C GLY A 15 0.34 6.34 23.14
N GLU A 16 0.33 7.07 24.25
CA GLU A 16 -0.90 7.59 24.86
C GLU A 16 -1.67 8.52 23.92
N TYR A 17 -0.95 9.22 23.05
CA TYR A 17 -1.57 10.22 22.17
C TYR A 17 -1.69 9.77 20.72
N GLY A 18 -1.68 8.46 20.49
CA GLY A 18 -1.85 7.90 19.16
C GLY A 18 -0.66 7.10 18.70
N GLN A 19 -0.53 6.95 17.40
CA GLN A 19 0.54 6.16 16.81
C GLN A 19 1.17 6.94 15.65
N LEU A 20 2.49 6.96 15.64
CA LEU A 20 3.25 7.52 14.54
C LEU A 20 3.77 6.38 13.67
N ASN A 21 3.55 6.48 12.37
CA ASN A 21 4.12 5.57 11.41
C ASN A 21 5.08 6.34 10.52
N ALA A 22 6.24 5.75 10.23
CA ALA A 22 7.26 6.40 9.44
C ALA A 22 7.68 5.52 8.27
N ILE A 23 8.05 6.16 7.17
CA ILE A 23 8.55 5.48 5.98
C ILE A 23 9.78 6.25 5.50
N GLU A 24 10.89 5.56 5.40
CA GLU A 24 12.11 6.15 4.86
C GLU A 24 12.53 5.39 3.61
N GLY A 25 12.66 6.13 2.50
CA GLY A 25 13.11 5.53 1.24
C GLY A 25 14.49 4.92 1.36
N GLY A 26 14.69 3.77 0.76
CA GLY A 26 15.95 3.05 0.82
C GLY A 26 16.23 2.34 2.14
N LYS A 27 15.34 2.48 3.12
CA LYS A 27 15.46 1.82 4.42
C LYS A 27 14.24 0.95 4.71
N ASP A 28 13.07 1.56 4.86
CA ASP A 28 11.83 0.83 5.14
C ASP A 28 11.24 0.25 3.87
N ILE A 29 11.50 0.89 2.75
CA ILE A 29 11.07 0.44 1.42
C ILE A 29 12.30 0.41 0.50
N PRO A 30 12.31 -0.49 -0.52
CA PRO A 30 13.53 -0.75 -1.29
C PRO A 30 13.76 0.22 -2.46
N PHE A 31 13.31 1.46 -2.34
CA PHE A 31 13.53 2.46 -3.38
C PHE A 31 13.45 3.87 -2.81
N ASP A 32 13.94 4.84 -3.56
CA ASP A 32 13.82 6.25 -3.21
C ASP A 32 12.44 6.76 -3.61
N VAL A 33 11.81 7.50 -2.71
CA VAL A 33 10.48 8.04 -2.95
C VAL A 33 10.58 9.22 -3.91
N GLN A 34 9.96 9.09 -5.07
CA GLN A 34 9.89 10.16 -6.08
C GLN A 34 8.61 10.96 -5.97
N ARG A 35 7.54 10.35 -5.53
CA ARG A 35 6.22 10.97 -5.45
C ARG A 35 5.42 10.34 -4.32
N VAL A 36 4.68 11.19 -3.62
CA VAL A 36 3.68 10.77 -2.66
C VAL A 36 2.34 11.34 -3.10
N TYR A 37 1.32 10.51 -3.16
CA TYR A 37 -0.04 10.98 -3.37
C TYR A 37 -1.00 10.10 -2.58
N TYR A 38 -2.17 10.63 -2.32
CA TYR A 38 -3.19 9.88 -1.59
C TYR A 38 -4.57 10.15 -2.19
N ILE A 39 -5.46 9.23 -1.94
CA ILE A 39 -6.81 9.23 -2.49
C ILE A 39 -7.78 9.27 -1.32
N THR A 40 -8.74 10.18 -1.38
CA THR A 40 -9.77 10.32 -0.35
C THR A 40 -11.14 10.44 -0.99
N GLY A 41 -12.17 10.29 -0.18
CA GLY A 41 -13.54 10.54 -0.62
C GLY A 41 -14.11 9.49 -1.56
N VAL A 42 -13.50 8.30 -1.64
CA VAL A 42 -14.05 7.23 -2.47
C VAL A 42 -15.26 6.64 -1.76
N PRO A 43 -16.44 6.66 -2.39
CA PRO A 43 -17.62 6.05 -1.79
C PRO A 43 -17.44 4.56 -1.59
N LYS A 44 -18.08 4.02 -0.55
CA LYS A 44 -18.05 2.60 -0.27
C LYS A 44 -18.54 1.80 -1.49
N GLY A 45 -17.83 0.74 -1.82
CA GLY A 45 -18.18 -0.14 -2.94
C GLY A 45 -17.75 0.34 -4.32
N VAL A 46 -17.14 1.53 -4.40
CA VAL A 46 -16.66 2.06 -5.68
C VAL A 46 -15.24 1.53 -5.92
N THR A 47 -15.01 1.06 -7.14
CA THR A 47 -13.68 0.61 -7.59
C THR A 47 -13.08 1.70 -8.46
N ARG A 48 -11.79 1.93 -8.28
CA ARG A 48 -11.04 2.85 -9.14
C ARG A 48 -9.65 2.29 -9.40
N GLY A 49 -8.93 2.93 -10.31
CA GLY A 49 -7.60 2.50 -10.70
C GLY A 49 -7.62 1.91 -12.09
N PHE A 50 -7.54 0.59 -12.22
CA PHE A 50 -7.46 -0.08 -13.52
C PHE A 50 -6.20 0.31 -14.30
N HIS A 51 -5.07 0.44 -13.58
CA HIS A 51 -3.80 0.80 -14.19
C HIS A 51 -2.88 -0.40 -14.27
N SER A 52 -2.07 -0.42 -15.30
CA SER A 52 -0.97 -1.34 -15.44
C SER A 52 0.32 -0.54 -15.33
N HIS A 53 1.14 -0.83 -14.36
CA HIS A 53 2.40 -0.14 -14.15
C HIS A 53 3.55 -1.08 -14.46
N ARG A 54 4.26 -0.77 -15.52
CA ARG A 54 5.51 -1.46 -15.85
C ARG A 54 6.64 -0.58 -15.36
N LYS A 55 7.67 -1.12 -14.79
CA LYS A 55 8.87 -0.37 -14.36
C LYS A 55 8.62 0.65 -13.24
N LEU A 56 7.46 0.65 -12.61
CA LEU A 56 7.21 1.47 -11.43
C LEU A 56 7.26 0.61 -10.18
N GLU A 57 7.91 1.15 -9.17
CA GLU A 57 7.86 0.57 -7.84
C GLU A 57 6.95 1.43 -6.98
N GLN A 58 6.05 0.78 -6.24
CA GLN A 58 5.07 1.47 -5.40
C GLN A 58 4.92 0.77 -4.06
N VAL A 59 4.53 1.55 -3.07
CA VAL A 59 4.01 1.01 -1.82
C VAL A 59 2.65 1.67 -1.56
N LEU A 60 1.65 0.84 -1.35
CA LEU A 60 0.30 1.29 -1.03
C LEU A 60 0.04 1.11 0.46
N LEU A 61 -0.59 2.11 1.05
CA LEU A 61 -0.92 2.12 2.48
C LEU A 61 -2.38 2.54 2.64
N CYS A 62 -3.03 2.01 3.67
CA CYS A 62 -4.33 2.48 4.10
C CYS A 62 -4.16 3.08 5.49
N VAL A 63 -4.18 4.41 5.59
CA VAL A 63 -3.91 5.09 6.86
C VAL A 63 -5.12 5.11 7.78
N ASN A 64 -6.30 4.90 7.24
CA ASN A 64 -7.53 4.85 8.04
C ASN A 64 -8.59 4.02 7.32
N GLY A 65 -9.28 3.16 8.05
CA GLY A 65 -10.29 2.28 7.48
C GLY A 65 -9.70 1.05 6.83
N SER A 66 -10.26 0.65 5.70
CA SER A 66 -9.77 -0.50 4.96
C SER A 66 -9.99 -0.33 3.47
N VAL A 67 -9.11 -0.96 2.69
CA VAL A 67 -9.23 -0.99 1.24
C VAL A 67 -8.80 -2.35 0.73
N LYS A 68 -9.44 -2.81 -0.33
CA LYS A 68 -9.07 -4.04 -1.01
C LYS A 68 -8.34 -3.70 -2.30
N ILE A 69 -7.16 -4.24 -2.45
CA ILE A 69 -6.33 -4.06 -3.64
C ILE A 69 -6.42 -5.34 -4.47
N ARG A 70 -6.87 -5.20 -5.70
CA ARG A 70 -6.92 -6.32 -6.62
C ARG A 70 -5.66 -6.33 -7.47
N LEU A 71 -4.91 -7.42 -7.35
CA LEU A 71 -3.71 -7.66 -8.13
C LEU A 71 -4.05 -8.66 -9.23
N LYS A 72 -3.75 -8.32 -10.45
CA LYS A 72 -4.17 -9.12 -11.60
C LYS A 72 -3.04 -9.31 -12.60
N THR A 73 -2.85 -10.55 -13.01
CA THR A 73 -1.98 -10.91 -14.13
C THR A 73 -2.85 -11.62 -15.17
N PRO A 74 -2.36 -11.89 -16.38
CA PRO A 74 -3.13 -12.65 -17.37
C PRO A 74 -3.58 -14.03 -16.92
N THR A 75 -2.92 -14.61 -15.92
CA THR A 75 -3.19 -15.98 -15.46
C THR A 75 -3.64 -16.09 -14.02
N ALA A 76 -3.64 -14.98 -13.26
CA ALA A 76 -3.96 -15.03 -11.84
C ALA A 76 -4.57 -13.71 -11.35
N GLU A 77 -5.29 -13.82 -10.23
CA GLU A 77 -5.87 -12.68 -9.54
C GLU A 77 -5.78 -12.91 -8.03
N GLU A 78 -5.45 -11.86 -7.30
CA GLU A 78 -5.37 -11.90 -5.84
C GLU A 78 -5.92 -10.61 -5.27
N ILE A 79 -6.61 -10.71 -4.14
CA ILE A 79 -7.12 -9.54 -3.43
C ILE A 79 -6.38 -9.43 -2.10
N VAL A 80 -5.79 -8.27 -1.86
CA VAL A 80 -5.09 -7.97 -0.62
C VAL A 80 -5.87 -6.88 0.10
N THR A 81 -6.19 -7.11 1.37
CA THR A 81 -6.88 -6.12 2.20
C THR A 81 -5.84 -5.33 3.00
N LEU A 82 -5.90 -4.02 2.88
CA LEU A 82 -5.08 -3.12 3.67
C LEU A 82 -5.98 -2.44 4.71
N ASP A 83 -5.75 -2.74 5.98
CA ASP A 83 -6.54 -2.22 7.09
C ASP A 83 -5.67 -1.82 8.29
N ASP A 84 -4.36 -1.80 8.11
CA ASP A 84 -3.41 -1.45 9.15
C ASP A 84 -2.44 -0.41 8.57
N PRO A 85 -2.37 0.80 9.16
CA PRO A 85 -1.50 1.86 8.63
C PRO A 85 -0.01 1.54 8.70
N SER A 86 0.37 0.53 9.45
CA SER A 86 1.77 0.11 9.55
C SER A 86 2.17 -0.97 8.54
N LYS A 87 1.24 -1.41 7.71
CA LYS A 87 1.50 -2.43 6.70
C LYS A 87 1.35 -1.86 5.30
N GLY A 88 2.40 -1.93 4.51
CA GLY A 88 2.40 -1.48 3.13
C GLY A 88 2.43 -2.63 2.15
N LEU A 89 1.77 -2.47 1.03
CA LEU A 89 1.82 -3.42 -0.08
C LEU A 89 2.79 -2.89 -1.12
N TYR A 90 3.90 -3.60 -1.28
CA TYR A 90 4.90 -3.31 -2.31
C TYR A 90 4.54 -4.03 -3.61
N ILE A 91 4.52 -3.29 -4.68
CA ILE A 91 4.30 -3.83 -6.02
C ILE A 91 5.22 -3.22 -7.06
#